data_c244ae908da8d4bfdb00f144dd7c929e
#
_entry.id   c244ae908da8d4bfdb00f144dd7c929e
#
_cell.length_a   1.000
_cell.length_b   1.000
_cell.length_c   1.000
_cell.angle_alpha   90.00
_cell.angle_beta   90.00
_cell.angle_gamma   90.00
#
_symmetry.space_group_name_H-M   'P 1'
#
loop_
_entity.id
_entity.type
_entity.pdbx_description
1 polymer ?
#
loop_
_entity_poly.entity_id
_entity_poly.type
_entity_poly.pdbx_seq_one_letter_code
_entity_poly.pdbx_strand_id
1 'polypeptide(L)'
;MPLSASEGLCVLVADDEAPARQRIIDLLRRDSQVGAIIEASDGLSAVEIIQNRRPDLVFLDVQMPERTGLEVIAEVGAERMPLTVFVTAYDEHAIRAFEANALD
;
A
#
# COMPACT_ATOMS: atom_id res chain seq x y z
N MET A 1 -10.19 -1.79 -23.73
CA MET A 1 -11.35 -1.00 -23.31
C MET A 1 -11.01 -0.17 -22.09
N PRO A 2 -11.22 1.12 -22.12
CA PRO A 2 -10.94 1.93 -20.93
C PRO A 2 -11.94 1.59 -19.83
N LEU A 3 -11.42 1.49 -18.62
CA LEU A 3 -12.24 1.24 -17.44
C LEU A 3 -12.82 2.57 -16.94
N SER A 4 -14.05 2.54 -16.47
CA SER A 4 -14.61 3.69 -15.76
C SER A 4 -13.97 3.78 -14.38
N ALA A 5 -14.12 4.91 -13.71
CA ALA A 5 -13.57 5.07 -12.36
C ALA A 5 -14.10 4.01 -11.39
N SER A 6 -15.36 3.57 -11.58
CA SER A 6 -15.95 2.54 -10.72
C SER A 6 -15.48 1.13 -11.07
N GLU A 7 -14.96 0.95 -12.28
CA GLU A 7 -14.50 -0.37 -12.76
C GLU A 7 -13.00 -0.53 -12.70
N GLY A 8 -12.27 0.56 -12.48
CA GLY A 8 -10.82 0.52 -12.41
C GLY A 8 -10.32 -0.12 -11.13
N LEU A 9 -9.02 -0.24 -11.03
CA LEU A 9 -8.38 -0.79 -9.86
C LEU A 9 -8.63 0.08 -8.63
N CYS A 10 -8.92 -0.56 -7.52
CA CYS A 10 -9.00 0.09 -6.23
C CYS A 10 -7.63 -0.03 -5.56
N VAL A 11 -7.00 1.08 -5.25
CA VAL A 11 -5.65 1.13 -4.72
C VAL A 11 -5.65 1.76 -3.33
N LEU A 12 -5.02 1.10 -2.39
CA LEU A 12 -4.79 1.66 -1.06
C LEU A 12 -3.36 2.19 -1.00
N VAL A 13 -3.21 3.41 -0.49
CA VAL A 13 -1.90 4.00 -0.20
C VAL A 13 -1.79 4.18 1.30
N ALA A 14 -0.95 3.40 1.95
CA ALA A 14 -0.77 3.41 3.39
C ALA A 14 0.62 3.92 3.73
N ASP A 15 0.68 5.12 4.27
CA ASP A 15 1.92 5.79 4.64
C ASP A 15 1.60 6.84 5.68
N ASP A 16 2.38 6.91 6.75
CA ASP A 16 2.15 7.88 7.81
C ASP A 16 2.58 9.30 7.46
N GLU A 17 3.39 9.45 6.40
CA GLU A 17 3.84 10.76 5.96
C GLU A 17 2.98 11.27 4.80
N ALA A 18 2.24 12.35 5.05
CA ALA A 18 1.33 12.90 4.06
C ALA A 18 2.03 13.28 2.74
N PRO A 19 3.22 13.90 2.73
CA PRO A 19 3.89 14.21 1.46
C PRO A 19 4.25 12.96 0.66
N ALA A 20 4.71 11.90 1.31
CA ALA A 20 5.05 10.66 0.63
C ALA A 20 3.79 10.01 0.05
N ARG A 21 2.72 9.98 0.83
CA ARG A 21 1.44 9.45 0.41
C ARG A 21 0.92 10.21 -0.80
N GLN A 22 0.99 11.54 -0.75
CA GLN A 22 0.48 12.38 -1.83
C GLN A 22 1.25 12.20 -3.13
N ARG A 23 2.56 11.96 -3.05
CA ARG A 23 3.37 11.71 -4.25
C ARG A 23 2.90 10.47 -4.99
N ILE A 24 2.63 9.41 -4.24
CA ILE A 24 2.13 8.17 -4.84
C ILE A 24 0.75 8.38 -5.44
N ILE A 25 -0.11 9.08 -4.72
CA ILE A 25 -1.47 9.37 -5.20
C ILE A 25 -1.43 10.17 -6.51
N ASP A 26 -0.57 11.17 -6.58
CA ASP A 26 -0.46 11.99 -7.79
C ASP A 26 -0.02 11.17 -9.00
N LEU A 27 0.89 10.23 -8.79
CA LEU A 27 1.32 9.32 -9.86
C LEU A 27 0.20 8.37 -10.26
N LEU A 28 -0.53 7.84 -9.29
CA LEU A 28 -1.63 6.92 -9.57
C LEU A 28 -2.75 7.59 -10.36
N ARG A 29 -3.01 8.85 -10.09
CA ARG A 29 -4.07 9.60 -10.80
C ARG A 29 -3.80 9.77 -12.28
N ARG A 30 -2.56 9.59 -12.70
CA ARG A 30 -2.19 9.66 -14.12
C ARG A 30 -2.43 8.36 -14.85
N ASP A 31 -2.74 7.29 -14.12
CA ASP A 31 -2.91 5.98 -14.71
C ASP A 31 -4.41 5.71 -14.91
N SER A 32 -4.82 5.52 -16.15
CA SER A 32 -6.22 5.31 -16.48
C SER A 32 -6.79 4.00 -15.94
N GLN A 33 -5.94 3.07 -15.51
CA GLN A 33 -6.39 1.81 -14.93
C GLN A 33 -6.81 1.97 -13.48
N VAL A 34 -6.42 3.06 -12.82
CA VAL A 34 -6.77 3.29 -11.42
C VAL A 34 -8.15 3.92 -11.35
N GLY A 35 -9.05 3.27 -10.64
CA GLY A 35 -10.43 3.77 -10.47
C GLY A 35 -10.63 4.50 -9.15
N ALA A 36 -10.19 3.89 -8.05
CA ALA A 36 -10.39 4.46 -6.73
C ALA A 36 -9.07 4.43 -5.95
N ILE A 37 -8.83 5.47 -5.17
CA ILE A 37 -7.66 5.56 -4.32
C ILE A 37 -8.15 5.79 -2.90
N ILE A 38 -7.68 4.95 -1.97
CA ILE A 38 -7.99 5.05 -0.56
C ILE A 38 -6.70 5.31 0.18
N GLU A 39 -6.76 6.13 1.22
CA GLU A 39 -5.58 6.48 2.01
C GLU A 39 -5.68 5.92 3.42
N ALA A 40 -4.54 5.49 3.96
CA ALA A 40 -4.40 5.16 5.36
C ALA A 40 -3.13 5.81 5.88
N SER A 41 -3.19 6.37 7.08
CA SER A 41 -2.06 7.06 7.70
C SER A 41 -1.40 6.24 8.81
N ASP A 42 -1.91 5.06 9.08
CA ASP A 42 -1.36 4.16 10.09
C ASP A 42 -1.70 2.72 9.75
N GLY A 43 -1.03 1.80 10.44
CA GLY A 43 -1.20 0.38 10.14
C GLY A 43 -2.55 -0.18 10.53
N LEU A 44 -3.15 0.31 11.60
CA LEU A 44 -4.45 -0.17 12.04
C LEU A 44 -5.53 0.16 11.01
N SER A 45 -5.54 1.40 10.51
CA SER A 45 -6.45 1.81 9.44
C SER A 45 -6.22 0.99 8.18
N ALA A 46 -4.96 0.71 7.86
CA ALA A 46 -4.63 -0.10 6.69
C ALA A 46 -5.24 -1.50 6.79
N VAL A 47 -5.11 -2.14 7.95
CA VAL A 47 -5.71 -3.47 8.18
C VAL A 47 -7.22 -3.42 7.95
N GLU A 48 -7.89 -2.45 8.55
CA GLU A 48 -9.34 -2.31 8.43
C GLU A 48 -9.78 -2.12 6.98
N ILE A 49 -9.07 -1.27 6.25
CA ILE A 49 -9.39 -1.00 4.84
C ILE A 49 -9.17 -2.25 3.99
N ILE A 50 -8.07 -2.95 4.20
CA ILE A 50 -7.78 -4.17 3.44
C ILE A 50 -8.87 -5.21 3.67
N GLN A 51 -9.26 -5.41 4.91
CA GLN A 51 -10.26 -6.42 5.26
C GLN A 51 -11.66 -6.06 4.77
N ASN A 52 -12.03 -4.79 4.83
CA ASN A 52 -13.38 -4.35 4.54
C ASN A 52 -13.60 -3.91 3.10
N ARG A 53 -12.62 -3.28 2.49
CA ARG A 53 -12.73 -2.74 1.14
C ARG A 53 -12.07 -3.58 0.08
N ARG A 54 -11.21 -4.50 0.48
CA ARG A 54 -10.51 -5.44 -0.42
C ARG A 54 -9.93 -4.76 -1.65
N PRO A 55 -8.98 -3.84 -1.48
CA PRO A 55 -8.36 -3.19 -2.62
C PRO A 55 -7.62 -4.19 -3.50
N ASP A 56 -7.44 -3.85 -4.76
CA ASP A 56 -6.72 -4.70 -5.71
C ASP A 56 -5.21 -4.59 -5.54
N LEU A 57 -4.74 -3.44 -5.07
CA LEU A 57 -3.32 -3.14 -4.94
C LEU A 57 -3.13 -2.28 -3.70
N VAL A 58 -2.06 -2.52 -2.96
CA VAL A 58 -1.71 -1.68 -1.84
C VAL A 58 -0.25 -1.24 -1.93
N PHE A 59 -0.03 0.06 -1.76
CA PHE A 59 1.29 0.64 -1.51
C PHE A 59 1.42 0.77 -0.01
N LEU A 60 2.34 0.03 0.58
CA LEU A 60 2.41 -0.16 2.01
C LEU A 60 3.76 0.28 2.54
N ASP A 61 3.75 1.31 3.39
CA ASP A 61 4.96 1.75 4.07
C ASP A 61 5.36 0.68 5.09
N VAL A 62 6.65 0.40 5.16
CA VAL A 62 7.17 -0.58 6.11
C VAL A 62 7.07 -0.06 7.54
N GLN A 63 7.28 1.24 7.75
CA GLN A 63 7.28 1.83 9.08
C GLN A 63 6.12 2.80 9.26
N MET A 64 5.15 2.38 10.07
CA MET A 64 3.99 3.19 10.41
C MET A 64 3.68 3.05 11.89
N PRO A 65 3.02 4.06 12.50
CA PRO A 65 2.51 3.92 13.87
C PRO A 65 1.47 2.81 13.96
N GLU A 66 1.29 2.27 15.12
CA GLU A 66 0.32 1.23 15.47
C GLU A 66 0.71 -0.15 14.95
N ARG A 67 0.90 -0.26 13.64
CA ARG A 67 1.32 -1.51 12.98
C ARG A 67 2.33 -1.17 11.90
N THR A 68 3.45 -1.87 11.88
CA THR A 68 4.38 -1.76 10.75
C THR A 68 3.75 -2.42 9.53
N GLY A 69 4.33 -2.16 8.35
CA GLY A 69 3.85 -2.81 7.13
C GLY A 69 3.87 -4.34 7.23
N LEU A 70 4.92 -4.88 7.83
CA LEU A 70 5.01 -6.34 8.00
C LEU A 70 3.96 -6.86 8.98
N GLU A 71 3.67 -6.10 10.02
CA GLU A 71 2.63 -6.46 10.98
C GLU A 71 1.22 -6.41 10.35
N VAL A 72 1.01 -5.47 9.43
CA VAL A 72 -0.23 -5.41 8.66
C VAL A 72 -0.43 -6.71 7.88
N ILE A 73 0.61 -7.18 7.20
CA ILE A 73 0.55 -8.43 6.45
C ILE A 73 0.27 -9.60 7.38
N ALA A 74 0.93 -9.64 8.53
CA ALA A 74 0.74 -10.72 9.49
C ALA A 74 -0.69 -10.73 10.04
N GLU A 75 -1.25 -9.57 10.30
CA GLU A 75 -2.59 -9.46 10.87
C GLU A 75 -3.68 -9.81 9.85
N VAL A 76 -3.53 -9.36 8.61
CA VAL A 76 -4.47 -9.69 7.53
C VAL A 76 -4.31 -11.14 7.11
N GLY A 77 -3.09 -11.63 7.10
CA GLY A 77 -2.75 -12.96 6.58
C GLY A 77 -2.23 -12.82 5.16
N ALA A 78 -1.02 -13.36 4.92
CA ALA A 78 -0.36 -13.21 3.62
C ALA A 78 -1.22 -13.68 2.46
N GLU A 79 -2.04 -14.71 2.68
CA GLU A 79 -2.91 -15.27 1.65
C GLU A 79 -4.06 -14.34 1.28
N ARG A 80 -4.42 -13.44 2.19
CA ARG A 80 -5.55 -12.52 1.99
C ARG A 80 -5.11 -11.12 1.59
N MET A 81 -3.81 -10.90 1.53
CA MET A 81 -3.29 -9.62 1.11
C MET A 81 -3.50 -9.42 -0.39
N PRO A 82 -3.88 -8.22 -0.80
CA PRO A 82 -3.87 -7.89 -2.22
C PRO A 82 -2.42 -7.82 -2.73
N LEU A 83 -2.25 -7.57 -4.00
CA LEU A 83 -0.93 -7.30 -4.55
C LEU A 83 -0.32 -6.12 -3.79
N THR A 84 0.88 -6.31 -3.25
CA THR A 84 1.49 -5.34 -2.36
C THR A 84 2.80 -4.81 -2.91
N VAL A 85 2.93 -3.50 -2.91
CA VAL A 85 4.19 -2.81 -3.22
C VAL A 85 4.65 -2.12 -1.94
N PHE A 86 5.83 -2.48 -1.47
CA PHE A 86 6.38 -1.83 -0.29
C PHE A 86 6.99 -0.49 -0.65
N VAL A 87 6.72 0.51 0.19
CA VAL A 87 7.29 1.83 0.08
C VAL A 87 8.11 2.07 1.33
N THR A 88 9.34 2.49 1.20
CA THR A 88 10.16 2.80 2.36
C THR A 88 10.72 4.20 2.22
N ALA A 89 10.90 4.87 3.36
CA ALA A 89 11.74 6.05 3.39
C ALA A 89 13.14 5.62 2.97
N TYR A 90 13.90 6.53 2.39
CA TYR A 90 15.25 6.21 1.94
C TYR A 90 16.12 5.86 3.16
N ASP A 91 16.25 4.57 3.40
CA ASP A 91 17.04 4.01 4.50
C ASP A 91 17.80 2.83 3.92
N GLU A 92 19.12 2.93 3.93
CA GLU A 92 19.99 1.91 3.36
C GLU A 92 19.79 0.54 4.00
N HIS A 93 19.60 0.50 5.31
CA HIS A 93 19.39 -0.76 6.02
C HIS A 93 18.05 -1.39 5.66
N ALA A 94 17.01 -0.59 5.56
CA ALA A 94 15.69 -1.08 5.20
C ALA A 94 15.68 -1.63 3.78
N ILE A 95 16.34 -0.93 2.86
CA ILE A 95 16.44 -1.36 1.47
C ILE A 95 17.19 -2.67 1.36
N ARG A 96 18.30 -2.82 2.07
CA ARG A 96 19.07 -4.07 2.08
C ARG A 96 18.28 -5.24 2.63
N ALA A 97 17.55 -5.00 3.72
CA ALA A 97 16.72 -6.04 4.30
C ALA A 97 15.62 -6.48 3.34
N PHE A 98 15.01 -5.52 2.68
CA PHE A 98 13.97 -5.77 1.70
C PHE A 98 14.51 -6.55 0.50
N GLU A 99 15.65 -6.15 -0.03
CA GLU A 99 16.27 -6.83 -1.16
C GLU A 99 16.63 -8.27 -0.83
N ALA A 100 17.16 -8.51 0.37
CA ALA A 100 17.49 -9.85 0.81
C ALA A 100 16.27 -10.77 0.84
N ASN A 101 15.12 -10.24 1.26
CA ASN A 101 13.89 -11.01 1.32
C ASN A 101 13.20 -11.13 -0.04
N ALA A 102 13.33 -10.13 -0.87
CA ALA A 102 12.65 -10.10 -2.16
C ALA A 102 13.29 -11.03 -3.19
N LEU A 103 14.54 -11.40 -2.98
CA LEU A 103 15.26 -12.30 -3.89
C LEU A 103 14.87 -13.77 -3.71
N ASP A 104 14.14 -14.07 -2.69
CA ASP A 104 13.62 -15.41 -2.48
C ASP A 104 12.26 -15.59 -3.19
#